data_70acec263f9d6984867f330babaa7fc7
#
_entry.id   70acec263f9d6984867f330babaa7fc7
#
_cell.length_a   1.000
_cell.length_b   1.000
_cell.length_c   1.000
_cell.angle_alpha   90.00
_cell.angle_beta   90.00
_cell.angle_gamma   90.00
#
_symmetry.space_group_name_H-M   'P 1'
#
loop_
_entity.id
_entity.type
_entity.pdbx_description
1 polymer ?
#
loop_
_entity_poly.entity_id
_entity_poly.type
_entity_poly.pdbx_seq_one_letter_code
_entity_poly.pdbx_strand_id
1 'polypeptide(L)'
;MKILVTGAAGFIGSALAQRLVGAGHQVTAIDNFSDYYDVNLKKLRIKSLLEPVGLQVTNLDISKPNEVATLIDSIKPDVVINLAAQAGVRLGLSETYKYVESNLIGFSNVLIATIENKVPFFLYASSSSVYGDKASIPYKESETNLHPNSFYGATKLANELLTPTLVRNSSTAARGLRFFTVYGPWGRPYMAPFRMISNVV
;
A
#
# COMPACT_ATOMS: atom_id res chain seq x y z
N MET A 1 -16.09 -0.02 -12.53
CA MET A 1 -16.09 -0.24 -11.07
C MET A 1 -15.63 1.04 -10.39
N LYS A 2 -16.10 1.29 -9.15
CA LYS A 2 -15.56 2.31 -8.26
C LYS A 2 -14.42 1.72 -7.44
N ILE A 3 -13.24 2.32 -7.49
CA ILE A 3 -12.04 1.78 -6.85
C ILE A 3 -11.40 2.84 -5.96
N LEU A 4 -11.18 2.51 -4.69
CA LEU A 4 -10.36 3.33 -3.80
C LEU A 4 -8.91 2.84 -3.85
N VAL A 5 -7.98 3.75 -4.11
CA VAL A 5 -6.53 3.47 -4.05
C VAL A 5 -5.92 4.33 -2.95
N THR A 6 -5.36 3.71 -1.92
CA THR A 6 -4.57 4.40 -0.89
C THR A 6 -3.10 4.37 -1.25
N GLY A 7 -2.33 5.38 -0.82
CA GLY A 7 -0.92 5.51 -1.22
C GLY A 7 -0.74 5.88 -2.70
N ALA A 8 -1.72 6.60 -3.25
CA ALA A 8 -1.82 6.89 -4.68
C ALA A 8 -0.73 7.85 -5.22
N ALA A 9 -0.09 8.67 -4.37
CA ALA A 9 1.08 9.47 -4.76
C ALA A 9 2.40 8.68 -4.66
N GLY A 10 2.33 7.43 -4.20
CA GLY A 10 3.48 6.52 -4.13
C GLY A 10 3.88 5.99 -5.51
N PHE A 11 5.03 5.29 -5.56
CA PHE A 11 5.59 4.72 -6.79
C PHE A 11 4.61 3.75 -7.48
N ILE A 12 4.15 2.74 -6.75
CA ILE A 12 3.22 1.73 -7.30
C ILE A 12 1.82 2.34 -7.45
N GLY A 13 1.38 3.12 -6.44
CA GLY A 13 0.03 3.68 -6.39
C GLY A 13 -0.28 4.61 -7.56
N SER A 14 0.65 5.49 -7.94
CA SER A 14 0.43 6.42 -9.06
C SER A 14 0.33 5.71 -10.41
N ALA A 15 1.22 4.74 -10.66
CA ALA A 15 1.17 3.95 -11.89
C ALA A 15 -0.10 3.09 -11.98
N LEU A 16 -0.51 2.48 -10.86
CA LEU A 16 -1.75 1.70 -10.81
C LEU A 16 -2.98 2.59 -11.01
N ALA A 17 -3.07 3.71 -10.30
CA ALA A 17 -4.22 4.61 -10.41
C ALA A 17 -4.38 5.16 -11.84
N GLN A 18 -3.28 5.57 -12.48
CA GLN A 18 -3.29 5.96 -13.90
C GLN A 18 -3.84 4.85 -14.79
N ARG A 19 -3.35 3.62 -14.60
CA ARG A 19 -3.78 2.47 -15.41
C ARG A 19 -5.25 2.13 -15.23
N LEU A 20 -5.75 2.23 -13.99
CA LEU A 20 -7.16 1.98 -13.67
C LEU A 20 -8.09 3.00 -14.32
N VAL A 21 -7.74 4.29 -14.28
CA VAL A 21 -8.50 5.34 -14.99
C VAL A 21 -8.48 5.08 -16.49
N GLY A 22 -7.32 4.78 -17.07
CA GLY A 22 -7.19 4.43 -18.50
C GLY A 22 -7.97 3.17 -18.91
N ALA A 23 -8.26 2.28 -17.96
CA ALA A 23 -9.14 1.11 -18.18
C ALA A 23 -10.64 1.42 -17.98
N GLY A 24 -11.01 2.68 -17.76
CA GLY A 24 -12.41 3.13 -17.63
C GLY A 24 -13.00 2.92 -16.23
N HIS A 25 -12.19 2.75 -15.19
CA HIS A 25 -12.68 2.68 -13.82
C HIS A 25 -12.81 4.07 -13.18
N GLN A 26 -13.78 4.23 -12.28
CA GLN A 26 -13.91 5.40 -11.44
C GLN A 26 -12.98 5.25 -10.22
N VAL A 27 -11.90 6.01 -10.20
CA VAL A 27 -10.87 5.91 -9.16
C VAL A 27 -10.99 7.06 -8.16
N THR A 28 -11.02 6.74 -6.86
CA THR A 28 -10.76 7.68 -5.78
C THR A 28 -9.36 7.41 -5.26
N ALA A 29 -8.52 8.45 -5.20
CA ALA A 29 -7.11 8.34 -4.86
C ALA A 29 -6.80 9.15 -3.60
N ILE A 30 -6.13 8.53 -2.61
CA ILE A 30 -5.69 9.19 -1.37
C ILE A 30 -4.22 8.92 -1.07
N ASP A 31 -3.55 9.90 -0.45
CA ASP A 31 -2.18 9.80 0.09
C ASP A 31 -2.01 10.84 1.20
N ASN A 32 -1.23 10.57 2.23
CA ASN A 32 -0.95 11.55 3.30
C ASN A 32 0.29 12.41 3.01
N PHE A 33 0.93 12.21 1.87
CA PHE A 33 2.15 12.92 1.47
C PHE A 33 3.28 12.86 2.50
N SER A 34 3.43 11.71 3.20
CA SER A 34 4.49 11.52 4.19
C SER A 34 5.87 11.90 3.64
N ASP A 35 6.69 12.46 4.51
CA ASP A 35 8.04 13.00 4.22
C ASP A 35 9.16 11.95 4.27
N TYR A 36 8.82 10.67 4.20
CA TYR A 36 9.81 9.59 4.20
C TYR A 36 10.88 9.73 3.11
N TYR A 37 10.51 10.35 2.01
CA TYR A 37 11.40 10.86 0.94
C TYR A 37 10.83 12.15 0.39
N ASP A 38 11.59 12.84 -0.47
CA ASP A 38 11.20 14.14 -1.03
C ASP A 38 9.75 14.15 -1.54
N VAL A 39 8.90 14.94 -0.90
CA VAL A 39 7.47 15.10 -1.25
C VAL A 39 7.30 15.65 -2.66
N ASN A 40 8.28 16.40 -3.19
CA ASN A 40 8.22 16.89 -4.56
C ASN A 40 8.17 15.75 -5.58
N LEU A 41 8.83 14.62 -5.31
CA LEU A 41 8.72 13.45 -6.17
C LEU A 41 7.28 12.90 -6.21
N LYS A 42 6.53 12.94 -5.09
CA LYS A 42 5.11 12.58 -5.06
C LYS A 42 4.27 13.55 -5.91
N LYS A 43 4.51 14.87 -5.77
CA LYS A 43 3.84 15.90 -6.56
C LYS A 43 4.13 15.76 -8.05
N LEU A 44 5.38 15.46 -8.42
CA LEU A 44 5.77 15.22 -9.81
C LEU A 44 5.07 13.98 -10.40
N ARG A 45 4.91 12.89 -9.65
CA ARG A 45 4.12 11.72 -10.11
C ARG A 45 2.66 12.09 -10.38
N ILE A 46 2.05 12.86 -9.48
CA ILE A 46 0.68 13.34 -9.67
C ILE A 46 0.60 14.17 -10.95
N LYS A 47 1.46 15.18 -11.09
CA LYS A 47 1.48 16.06 -12.25
C LYS A 47 1.69 15.30 -13.57
N SER A 48 2.59 14.30 -13.56
CA SER A 48 2.96 13.59 -14.79
C SER A 48 2.08 12.39 -15.13
N LEU A 49 1.46 11.74 -14.14
CA LEU A 49 0.73 10.49 -14.33
C LEU A 49 -0.76 10.63 -14.07
N LEU A 50 -1.17 11.42 -13.07
CA LEU A 50 -2.55 11.44 -12.60
C LEU A 50 -3.34 12.63 -13.15
N GLU A 51 -2.78 13.84 -13.15
CA GLU A 51 -3.43 15.02 -13.73
C GLU A 51 -3.78 14.84 -15.23
N PRO A 52 -2.91 14.25 -16.08
CA PRO A 52 -3.26 14.04 -17.49
C PRO A 52 -4.47 13.12 -17.73
N VAL A 53 -4.80 12.28 -16.76
CA VAL A 53 -5.99 11.41 -16.80
C VAL A 53 -7.15 11.96 -15.96
N GLY A 54 -7.06 13.21 -15.49
CA GLY A 54 -8.10 13.90 -14.72
C GLY A 54 -8.27 13.40 -13.27
N LEU A 55 -7.28 12.66 -12.73
CA LEU A 55 -7.36 12.12 -11.38
C LEU A 55 -6.66 13.03 -10.37
N GLN A 56 -7.40 13.47 -9.36
CA GLN A 56 -6.90 14.20 -8.20
C GLN A 56 -6.59 13.26 -7.05
N VAL A 57 -5.58 13.59 -6.23
CA VAL A 57 -5.25 12.86 -5.00
C VAL A 57 -5.67 13.69 -3.80
N THR A 58 -6.57 13.13 -3.00
CA THR A 58 -7.00 13.75 -1.74
C THR A 58 -5.95 13.50 -0.66
N ASN A 59 -5.60 14.56 0.09
CA ASN A 59 -4.75 14.41 1.26
C ASN A 59 -5.55 13.79 2.40
N LEU A 60 -5.25 12.53 2.73
CA LEU A 60 -5.88 11.80 3.83
C LEU A 60 -4.91 10.79 4.42
N ASP A 61 -4.82 10.78 5.74
CA ASP A 61 -4.01 9.80 6.47
C ASP A 61 -4.86 8.62 6.93
N ILE A 62 -4.46 7.41 6.51
CA ILE A 62 -5.19 6.18 6.87
C ILE A 62 -5.13 5.86 8.37
N SER A 63 -4.23 6.47 9.13
CA SER A 63 -4.20 6.35 10.61
C SER A 63 -5.38 7.05 11.30
N LYS A 64 -6.17 7.84 10.56
CA LYS A 64 -7.35 8.57 11.05
C LYS A 64 -8.63 7.77 10.78
N PRO A 65 -9.12 6.97 11.76
CA PRO A 65 -10.20 6.01 11.52
C PRO A 65 -11.50 6.65 11.02
N ASN A 66 -11.90 7.79 11.61
CA ASN A 66 -13.14 8.47 11.25
C ASN A 66 -13.11 9.03 9.81
N GLU A 67 -11.96 9.56 9.38
CA GLU A 67 -11.80 10.08 8.02
C GLU A 67 -11.87 8.97 6.99
N VAL A 68 -11.21 7.83 7.27
CA VAL A 68 -11.24 6.65 6.41
C VAL A 68 -12.65 6.06 6.30
N ALA A 69 -13.33 5.89 7.45
CA ALA A 69 -14.69 5.37 7.48
C ALA A 69 -15.67 6.27 6.71
N THR A 70 -15.61 7.57 6.95
CA THR A 70 -16.46 8.56 6.26
C THR A 70 -16.22 8.54 4.74
N LEU A 71 -14.95 8.46 4.31
CA LEU A 71 -14.63 8.39 2.89
C LEU A 71 -15.22 7.13 2.25
N ILE A 72 -14.95 5.95 2.83
CA ILE A 72 -15.42 4.68 2.26
C ILE A 72 -16.95 4.63 2.21
N ASP A 73 -17.64 5.09 3.26
CA ASP A 73 -19.11 5.19 3.27
C ASP A 73 -19.63 6.12 2.18
N SER A 74 -19.00 7.26 1.96
CA SER A 74 -19.45 8.26 0.96
C SER A 74 -19.28 7.77 -0.49
N ILE A 75 -18.17 7.10 -0.81
CA ILE A 75 -17.87 6.65 -2.18
C ILE A 75 -18.46 5.28 -2.51
N LYS A 76 -18.66 4.42 -1.49
CA LYS A 76 -19.14 3.03 -1.62
C LYS A 76 -18.39 2.30 -2.75
N PRO A 77 -17.10 2.02 -2.58
CA PRO A 77 -16.29 1.42 -3.63
C PRO A 77 -16.65 -0.06 -3.84
N ASP A 78 -16.44 -0.55 -5.05
CA ASP A 78 -16.51 -1.99 -5.36
C ASP A 78 -15.22 -2.70 -4.91
N VAL A 79 -14.10 -1.96 -4.93
CA VAL A 79 -12.76 -2.48 -4.58
C VAL A 79 -12.00 -1.44 -3.79
N VAL A 80 -11.36 -1.86 -2.70
CA VAL A 80 -10.33 -1.08 -2.00
C VAL A 80 -8.97 -1.69 -2.27
N ILE A 81 -8.01 -0.89 -2.74
CA ILE A 81 -6.62 -1.28 -2.97
C ILE A 81 -5.74 -0.50 -2.01
N ASN A 82 -5.31 -1.17 -0.94
CA ASN A 82 -4.50 -0.55 0.11
C ASN A 82 -3.00 -0.70 -0.17
N LEU A 83 -2.40 0.36 -0.73
CA LEU A 83 -0.96 0.46 -0.96
C LEU A 83 -0.27 1.45 -0.01
N ALA A 84 -1.04 2.24 0.74
CA ALA A 84 -0.50 3.14 1.75
C ALA A 84 0.23 2.34 2.83
N ALA A 85 1.47 2.71 3.09
CA ALA A 85 2.31 2.11 4.11
C ALA A 85 3.55 2.96 4.34
N GLN A 86 4.09 2.93 5.55
CA GLN A 86 5.48 3.29 5.78
C GLN A 86 6.34 2.21 5.11
N ALA A 87 7.02 2.59 4.05
CA ALA A 87 7.88 1.71 3.29
C ALA A 87 9.34 1.78 3.78
N GLY A 88 10.16 0.82 3.29
CA GLY A 88 11.57 0.72 3.67
C GLY A 88 11.77 -0.30 4.78
N VAL A 89 12.90 -0.99 4.76
CA VAL A 89 13.20 -2.07 5.72
C VAL A 89 14.28 -1.67 6.74
N ARG A 90 14.78 -0.43 6.67
CA ARG A 90 15.98 0.00 7.41
C ARG A 90 15.77 1.32 8.19
N LEU A 91 14.57 1.62 8.66
CA LEU A 91 14.39 2.72 9.60
C LEU A 91 15.03 2.36 10.95
N GLY A 92 15.58 3.36 11.61
CA GLY A 92 16.12 3.20 12.97
C GLY A 92 15.04 2.86 13.99
N LEU A 93 15.45 2.35 15.15
CA LEU A 93 14.52 1.99 16.24
C LEU A 93 13.63 3.15 16.67
N SER A 94 14.17 4.38 16.67
CA SER A 94 13.42 5.60 17.02
C SER A 94 12.27 5.91 16.08
N GLU A 95 12.25 5.33 14.87
CA GLU A 95 11.22 5.56 13.86
C GLU A 95 10.25 4.39 13.68
N THR A 96 10.37 3.34 14.50
CA THR A 96 9.53 2.14 14.39
C THR A 96 8.04 2.44 14.60
N TYR A 97 7.71 3.49 15.38
CA TYR A 97 6.33 3.93 15.57
C TYR A 97 5.65 4.31 14.25
N LYS A 98 6.38 4.83 13.24
CA LYS A 98 5.83 5.14 11.91
C LYS A 98 5.31 3.89 11.21
N TYR A 99 5.96 2.74 11.41
CA TYR A 99 5.44 1.46 10.90
C TYR A 99 4.19 1.03 11.65
N VAL A 100 4.15 1.18 12.98
CA VAL A 100 2.96 0.83 13.77
C VAL A 100 1.78 1.66 13.34
N GLU A 101 1.96 2.98 13.25
CA GLU A 101 0.90 3.92 12.88
C GLU A 101 0.35 3.65 11.48
N SER A 102 1.22 3.54 10.48
CA SER A 102 0.79 3.40 9.10
C SER A 102 0.44 1.96 8.73
N ASN A 103 1.30 0.98 9.11
CA ASN A 103 1.18 -0.39 8.61
C ASN A 103 0.26 -1.27 9.47
N LEU A 104 0.04 -0.94 10.74
CA LEU A 104 -0.86 -1.70 11.61
C LEU A 104 -2.15 -0.93 11.86
N ILE A 105 -2.08 0.26 12.44
CA ILE A 105 -3.27 1.07 12.75
C ILE A 105 -3.96 1.50 11.46
N GLY A 106 -3.25 2.15 10.55
CA GLY A 106 -3.79 2.61 9.28
C GLY A 106 -4.34 1.48 8.42
N PHE A 107 -3.60 0.37 8.33
CA PHE A 107 -4.07 -0.83 7.64
C PHE A 107 -5.38 -1.35 8.23
N SER A 108 -5.43 -1.48 9.56
CA SER A 108 -6.63 -1.98 10.26
C SER A 108 -7.84 -1.05 10.04
N ASN A 109 -7.64 0.27 10.09
CA ASN A 109 -8.71 1.24 9.83
C ASN A 109 -9.32 1.05 8.44
N VAL A 110 -8.46 0.91 7.41
CA VAL A 110 -8.93 0.70 6.03
C VAL A 110 -9.65 -0.64 5.89
N LEU A 111 -9.12 -1.72 6.47
CA LEU A 111 -9.74 -3.04 6.41
C LEU A 111 -11.07 -3.08 7.15
N ILE A 112 -11.15 -2.54 8.36
CA ILE A 112 -12.39 -2.50 9.16
C ILE A 112 -13.45 -1.70 8.42
N ALA A 113 -13.14 -0.47 7.98
CA ALA A 113 -14.08 0.35 7.22
C ALA A 113 -14.54 -0.33 5.91
N THR A 114 -13.67 -1.10 5.25
CA THR A 114 -14.00 -1.90 4.07
C THR A 114 -15.05 -2.96 4.42
N ILE A 115 -14.85 -3.68 5.53
CA ILE A 115 -15.77 -4.74 6.00
C ILE A 115 -17.12 -4.15 6.43
N GLU A 116 -17.12 -3.10 7.25
CA GLU A 116 -18.33 -2.44 7.76
C GLU A 116 -19.21 -1.90 6.63
N ASN A 117 -18.58 -1.38 5.57
CA ASN A 117 -19.27 -0.90 4.38
C ASN A 117 -19.59 -2.01 3.36
N LYS A 118 -19.35 -3.29 3.70
CA LYS A 118 -19.62 -4.47 2.85
C LYS A 118 -19.01 -4.36 1.46
N VAL A 119 -17.83 -3.73 1.36
CA VAL A 119 -17.09 -3.63 0.09
C VAL A 119 -16.72 -5.03 -0.38
N PRO A 120 -17.02 -5.42 -1.63
CA PRO A 120 -16.83 -6.79 -2.10
C PRO A 120 -15.38 -7.25 -2.11
N PHE A 121 -14.42 -6.35 -2.45
CA PHE A 121 -13.03 -6.75 -2.64
C PHE A 121 -12.05 -5.82 -1.91
N PHE A 122 -11.11 -6.45 -1.19
CA PHE A 122 -9.99 -5.79 -0.53
C PHE A 122 -8.66 -6.38 -1.01
N LEU A 123 -7.85 -5.58 -1.71
CA LEU A 123 -6.50 -5.93 -2.12
C LEU A 123 -5.49 -5.12 -1.32
N TYR A 124 -4.39 -5.73 -0.89
CA TYR A 124 -3.39 -5.00 -0.12
C TYR A 124 -1.95 -5.42 -0.44
N ALA A 125 -1.05 -4.47 -0.30
CA ALA A 125 0.37 -4.71 -0.45
C ALA A 125 0.93 -5.43 0.79
N SER A 126 1.24 -6.71 0.64
CA SER A 126 2.20 -7.43 1.47
C SER A 126 3.61 -7.27 0.86
N SER A 127 4.54 -8.11 1.24
CA SER A 127 5.94 -8.00 0.82
C SER A 127 6.64 -9.35 0.84
N SER A 128 7.60 -9.55 -0.06
CA SER A 128 8.55 -10.67 0.03
C SER A 128 9.36 -10.67 1.32
N SER A 129 9.43 -9.55 2.04
CA SER A 129 10.07 -9.47 3.36
C SER A 129 9.43 -10.36 4.43
N VAL A 130 8.21 -10.87 4.19
CA VAL A 130 7.55 -11.83 5.11
C VAL A 130 8.24 -13.20 5.11
N TYR A 131 8.90 -13.58 4.01
CA TYR A 131 9.61 -14.84 3.91
C TYR A 131 10.82 -14.91 4.85
N GLY A 132 11.55 -13.81 5.02
CA GLY A 132 12.79 -13.76 5.80
C GLY A 132 13.88 -14.65 5.19
N ASP A 133 14.80 -15.10 6.02
CA ASP A 133 16.00 -15.84 5.58
C ASP A 133 15.84 -17.36 5.65
N LYS A 134 14.72 -17.86 6.20
CA LYS A 134 14.52 -19.31 6.45
C LYS A 134 13.60 -19.98 5.44
N ALA A 135 12.91 -19.23 4.60
CA ALA A 135 12.01 -19.78 3.61
C ALA A 135 12.78 -20.46 2.47
N SER A 136 12.21 -21.55 1.95
CA SER A 136 12.80 -22.32 0.84
C SER A 136 12.79 -21.52 -0.46
N ILE A 137 13.82 -21.69 -1.27
CA ILE A 137 13.90 -21.12 -2.63
C ILE A 137 13.56 -22.22 -3.64
N PRO A 138 12.73 -21.94 -4.67
CA PRO A 138 12.04 -20.68 -4.95
C PRO A 138 10.91 -20.41 -3.94
N TYR A 139 10.69 -19.13 -3.62
CA TYR A 139 9.60 -18.71 -2.74
C TYR A 139 8.24 -19.11 -3.32
N LYS A 140 7.33 -19.54 -2.45
CA LYS A 140 5.97 -19.96 -2.81
C LYS A 140 4.96 -19.23 -1.94
N GLU A 141 3.79 -18.92 -2.50
CA GLU A 141 2.70 -18.27 -1.76
C GLU A 141 2.15 -19.18 -0.66
N SER A 142 2.27 -20.50 -0.82
CA SER A 142 1.87 -21.51 0.17
C SER A 142 2.85 -21.69 1.33
N GLU A 143 3.99 -20.96 1.34
CA GLU A 143 4.97 -21.02 2.43
C GLU A 143 4.35 -20.48 3.73
N THR A 144 4.40 -21.29 4.78
CA THR A 144 3.89 -20.96 6.12
C THR A 144 4.98 -20.72 7.14
N ASN A 145 6.22 -21.14 6.86
CA ASN A 145 7.37 -20.94 7.72
C ASN A 145 7.96 -19.54 7.50
N LEU A 146 7.22 -18.51 7.88
CA LEU A 146 7.52 -17.12 7.63
C LEU A 146 8.25 -16.50 8.82
N HIS A 147 9.49 -16.05 8.60
CA HIS A 147 10.35 -15.48 9.64
C HIS A 147 10.92 -14.13 9.18
N PRO A 148 10.12 -13.05 9.17
CA PRO A 148 10.62 -11.75 8.74
C PRO A 148 11.79 -11.29 9.61
N ASN A 149 12.84 -10.78 8.98
CA ASN A 149 14.06 -10.29 9.62
C ASN A 149 14.09 -8.75 9.74
N SER A 150 12.97 -8.09 9.52
CA SER A 150 12.81 -6.64 9.66
C SER A 150 11.49 -6.30 10.31
N PHE A 151 11.44 -5.15 11.01
CA PHE A 151 10.21 -4.64 11.60
C PHE A 151 9.13 -4.42 10.53
N TYR A 152 9.51 -3.86 9.38
CA TYR A 152 8.63 -3.74 8.22
C TYR A 152 8.03 -5.10 7.79
N GLY A 153 8.88 -6.11 7.61
CA GLY A 153 8.42 -7.46 7.25
C GLY A 153 7.46 -8.04 8.29
N ALA A 154 7.74 -7.82 9.58
CA ALA A 154 6.86 -8.24 10.67
C ALA A 154 5.50 -7.56 10.61
N THR A 155 5.43 -6.25 10.31
CA THR A 155 4.14 -5.56 10.15
C THR A 155 3.35 -6.10 8.94
N LYS A 156 4.02 -6.44 7.84
CA LYS A 156 3.35 -7.04 6.67
C LYS A 156 2.83 -8.45 6.95
N LEU A 157 3.60 -9.25 7.69
CA LEU A 157 3.13 -10.57 8.14
C LEU A 157 1.94 -10.44 9.09
N ALA A 158 1.96 -9.47 10.01
CA ALA A 158 0.82 -9.19 10.88
C ALA A 158 -0.46 -8.88 10.06
N ASN A 159 -0.34 -8.09 8.98
CA ASN A 159 -1.47 -7.81 8.09
C ASN A 159 -2.00 -9.08 7.40
N GLU A 160 -1.12 -10.01 7.02
CA GLU A 160 -1.53 -11.31 6.45
C GLU A 160 -2.25 -12.20 7.46
N LEU A 161 -1.94 -12.09 8.76
CA LEU A 161 -2.61 -12.81 9.84
C LEU A 161 -3.93 -12.14 10.26
N LEU A 162 -3.96 -10.82 10.33
CA LEU A 162 -5.15 -10.05 10.70
C LEU A 162 -6.27 -10.17 9.66
N THR A 163 -5.91 -10.10 8.37
CA THR A 163 -6.90 -10.04 7.29
C THR A 163 -7.86 -11.24 7.29
N PRO A 164 -7.42 -12.52 7.24
CA PRO A 164 -8.33 -13.66 7.22
C PRO A 164 -9.17 -13.77 8.49
N THR A 165 -8.64 -13.31 9.63
CA THR A 165 -9.37 -13.30 10.90
C THR A 165 -10.55 -12.33 10.86
N LEU A 166 -10.33 -11.12 10.33
CA LEU A 166 -11.34 -10.07 10.28
C LEU A 166 -12.39 -10.31 9.19
N VAL A 167 -11.99 -10.80 8.01
CA VAL A 167 -12.94 -11.04 6.91
C VAL A 167 -13.74 -12.33 7.04
N ARG A 168 -13.40 -13.21 7.97
CA ARG A 168 -13.96 -14.55 8.11
C ARG A 168 -15.50 -14.61 8.09
N ASN A 169 -16.15 -13.65 8.73
CA ASN A 169 -17.61 -13.58 8.86
C ASN A 169 -18.19 -12.39 8.06
N SER A 170 -17.48 -11.92 7.04
CA SER A 170 -17.90 -10.80 6.19
C SER A 170 -18.14 -11.27 4.75
N SER A 171 -18.76 -10.42 3.94
CA SER A 171 -18.90 -10.62 2.50
C SER A 171 -17.67 -10.14 1.70
N THR A 172 -16.67 -9.59 2.36
CA THR A 172 -15.47 -9.03 1.72
C THR A 172 -14.47 -10.14 1.38
N ALA A 173 -14.15 -10.28 0.10
CA ALA A 173 -13.03 -11.12 -0.34
C ALA A 173 -11.72 -10.33 -0.28
N ALA A 174 -10.71 -10.84 0.42
CA ALA A 174 -9.43 -10.16 0.58
C ALA A 174 -8.26 -10.95 -0.03
N ARG A 175 -7.26 -10.23 -0.58
CA ARG A 175 -6.00 -10.81 -1.09
C ARG A 175 -4.82 -9.92 -0.75
N GLY A 176 -3.78 -10.51 -0.13
CA GLY A 176 -2.47 -9.89 0.07
C GLY A 176 -1.54 -10.23 -1.09
N LEU A 177 -0.81 -9.24 -1.57
CA LEU A 177 0.13 -9.37 -2.67
C LEU A 177 1.56 -9.22 -2.13
N ARG A 178 2.34 -10.29 -2.09
CA ARG A 178 3.75 -10.29 -1.64
C ARG A 178 4.65 -9.72 -2.71
N PHE A 179 4.68 -8.39 -2.82
CA PHE A 179 5.56 -7.72 -3.79
C PHE A 179 7.03 -8.00 -3.49
N PHE A 180 7.78 -8.37 -4.52
CA PHE A 180 9.24 -8.32 -4.55
C PHE A 180 9.72 -6.90 -4.85
N THR A 181 11.01 -6.72 -5.14
CA THR A 181 11.53 -5.41 -5.51
C THR A 181 10.92 -4.94 -6.82
N VAL A 182 9.98 -4.00 -6.72
CA VAL A 182 9.38 -3.35 -7.88
C VAL A 182 10.35 -2.30 -8.39
N TYR A 183 10.59 -2.25 -9.69
CA TYR A 183 11.48 -1.29 -10.35
C TYR A 183 10.81 -0.69 -11.58
N GLY A 184 11.33 0.43 -12.06
CA GLY A 184 10.81 1.12 -13.24
C GLY A 184 10.82 2.63 -13.08
N PRO A 185 10.25 3.37 -14.06
CA PRO A 185 10.15 4.83 -14.01
C PRO A 185 9.44 5.30 -12.73
N TRP A 186 9.86 6.43 -12.20
CA TRP A 186 9.31 7.01 -10.98
C TRP A 186 9.61 6.23 -9.69
N GLY A 187 10.56 5.31 -9.69
CA GLY A 187 11.03 4.58 -8.51
C GLY A 187 11.48 5.52 -7.38
N ARG A 188 11.59 4.99 -6.16
CA ARG A 188 12.06 5.77 -5.01
C ARG A 188 13.59 5.90 -5.03
N PRO A 189 14.18 7.02 -4.57
CA PRO A 189 15.62 7.29 -4.61
C PRO A 189 16.48 6.25 -3.89
N TYR A 190 15.95 5.60 -2.85
CA TYR A 190 16.69 4.64 -2.01
C TYR A 190 16.59 3.19 -2.47
N MET A 191 15.94 2.92 -3.59
CA MET A 191 15.85 1.58 -4.15
C MET A 191 17.17 1.17 -4.82
N ALA A 192 17.54 -0.11 -4.73
CA ALA A 192 18.79 -0.62 -5.27
C ALA A 192 19.00 -0.28 -6.76
N PRO A 193 18.03 -0.46 -7.67
CA PRO A 193 18.21 -0.09 -9.08
C PRO A 193 18.50 1.40 -9.28
N PHE A 194 17.82 2.29 -8.53
CA PHE A 194 18.06 3.71 -8.62
C PHE A 194 19.49 4.08 -8.15
N ARG A 195 19.92 3.51 -7.00
CA ARG A 195 21.26 3.73 -6.46
C ARG A 195 22.36 3.24 -7.40
N MET A 196 22.13 2.07 -8.03
CA MET A 196 23.08 1.54 -9.02
C MET A 196 23.25 2.48 -10.21
N ILE A 197 22.13 2.97 -10.76
CA ILE A 197 22.16 3.90 -11.90
C ILE A 197 22.80 5.24 -11.51
N SER A 198 22.42 5.83 -10.38
CA SER A 198 22.96 7.13 -9.94
C SER A 198 24.43 7.11 -9.56
N ASN A 199 25.01 5.92 -9.31
CA ASN A 199 26.46 5.80 -9.04
C ASN A 199 27.29 5.61 -10.32
N VAL A 200 26.67 5.45 -11.48
CA VAL A 200 27.35 5.25 -12.78
C VAL A 200 27.30 6.53 -13.62
N VAL A 201 26.41 7.45 -13.30
CA VAL A 201 26.25 8.77 -13.93
C VAL A 201 26.87 9.86 -13.06
#